data_ef7f9df76abba83c78866ad3cf08a3ec
#
_entry.id   ef7f9df76abba83c78866ad3cf08a3ec
#
_cell.length_a   1.000
_cell.length_b   1.000
_cell.length_c   1.000
_cell.angle_alpha   90.00
_cell.angle_beta   90.00
_cell.angle_gamma   90.00
#
_symmetry.space_group_name_H-M   'P 1'
#
loop_
_entity.id
_entity.type
_entity.pdbx_description
1 polymer ?
#
loop_
_entity_poly.entity_id
_entity_poly.type
_entity_poly.pdbx_seq_one_letter_code
_entity_poly.pdbx_strand_id
1 'polypeptide(L)'
;MNVLGVTRIIVNNLSFLILYPIKFFIQKSDIIILESSSHYRYAGNPKYLYEYLSINTNYNVYWLTESEDIKQYLDSKGFKYLSNRNIIHKIYITLKARVVVGSGTSFYDLFYLVSRDKNIVKICTMHGSGPKLSLARKYHIKDSLRVIKSINSFNYVSFCTEYAGVIV
;
A
#
# COMPACT_ATOMS: atom_id res chain seq x y z
N MET A 1 -12.96 -21.45 9.11
CA MET A 1 -11.77 -20.70 8.60
C MET A 1 -11.49 -21.25 7.21
N ASN A 2 -11.52 -20.39 6.18
CA ASN A 2 -11.46 -20.85 4.78
C ASN A 2 -10.03 -21.33 4.47
N VAL A 3 -9.87 -22.53 3.89
CA VAL A 3 -8.55 -23.14 3.57
C VAL A 3 -7.64 -22.16 2.82
N LEU A 4 -8.19 -21.43 1.85
CA LEU A 4 -7.50 -20.37 1.10
C LEU A 4 -6.91 -19.26 2.00
N GLY A 5 -7.58 -18.91 3.08
CA GLY A 5 -7.09 -17.91 4.03
C GLY A 5 -5.88 -18.42 4.84
N VAL A 6 -5.89 -19.67 5.23
CA VAL A 6 -4.78 -20.29 5.97
C VAL A 6 -3.56 -20.43 5.09
N THR A 7 -3.72 -20.92 3.86
CA THR A 7 -2.62 -21.06 2.90
C THR A 7 -1.97 -19.70 2.59
N ARG A 8 -2.77 -18.65 2.42
CA ARG A 8 -2.27 -17.29 2.20
C ARG A 8 -1.45 -16.77 3.39
N ILE A 9 -1.90 -17.04 4.62
CA ILE A 9 -1.17 -16.65 5.84
C ILE A 9 0.17 -17.40 5.93
N ILE A 10 0.18 -18.69 5.64
CA ILE A 10 1.40 -19.53 5.68
C ILE A 10 2.41 -19.04 4.62
N VAL A 11 1.97 -18.86 3.38
CA VAL A 11 2.82 -18.38 2.28
C VAL A 11 3.40 -17.00 2.61
N ASN A 12 2.60 -16.08 3.14
CA ASN A 12 3.07 -14.74 3.49
C ASN A 12 4.08 -14.75 4.65
N ASN A 13 3.90 -15.61 5.65
CA ASN A 13 4.86 -15.73 6.76
C ASN A 13 6.16 -16.40 6.32
N LEU A 14 6.10 -17.42 5.47
CA LEU A 14 7.29 -18.06 4.86
C LEU A 14 8.05 -17.07 3.98
N SER A 15 7.35 -16.34 3.12
CA SER A 15 7.96 -15.29 2.29
C SER A 15 8.64 -14.22 3.15
N PHE A 16 8.02 -13.84 4.26
CA PHE A 16 8.63 -12.91 5.19
C PHE A 16 9.92 -13.46 5.83
N LEU A 17 9.92 -14.71 6.28
CA LEU A 17 11.10 -15.34 6.88
C LEU A 17 12.29 -15.39 5.91
N ILE A 18 12.03 -15.65 4.62
CA ILE A 18 13.07 -15.70 3.59
C ILE A 18 13.53 -14.29 3.19
N LEU A 19 12.60 -13.37 2.99
CA LEU A 19 12.90 -12.03 2.46
C LEU A 19 13.37 -11.05 3.54
N TYR A 20 13.03 -11.30 4.81
CA TYR A 20 13.38 -10.39 5.91
C TYR A 20 14.89 -10.24 6.12
N PRO A 21 15.72 -11.30 6.08
CA PRO A 21 17.17 -11.14 6.13
C PRO A 21 17.74 -10.38 4.95
N ILE A 22 17.17 -10.57 3.76
CA ILE A 22 17.65 -9.94 2.52
C ILE A 22 17.55 -8.41 2.59
N LYS A 23 16.53 -7.88 3.29
CA LYS A 23 16.36 -6.43 3.45
C LYS A 23 17.54 -5.72 4.11
N PHE A 24 18.31 -6.40 4.97
CA PHE A 24 19.47 -5.81 5.61
C PHE A 24 20.64 -5.54 4.66
N PHE A 25 20.65 -6.25 3.52
CA PHE A 25 21.65 -6.10 2.47
C PHE A 25 21.17 -5.16 1.34
N ILE A 26 19.91 -4.75 1.36
CA ILE A 26 19.33 -3.90 0.33
C ILE A 26 19.22 -2.47 0.86
N GLN A 27 19.99 -1.57 0.26
CA GLN A 27 19.91 -0.15 0.55
C GLN A 27 18.61 0.44 -0.01
N LYS A 28 17.91 1.22 0.81
CA LYS A 28 16.73 1.97 0.38
C LYS A 28 17.11 3.02 -0.66
N SER A 29 16.26 3.20 -1.64
CA SER A 29 16.43 4.17 -2.72
C SER A 29 15.20 5.07 -2.82
N ASP A 30 15.27 6.07 -3.68
CA ASP A 30 14.20 7.05 -3.89
C ASP A 30 13.04 6.46 -4.70
N ILE A 31 12.52 5.34 -4.20
CA ILE A 31 11.38 4.61 -4.76
C ILE A 31 10.15 4.89 -3.90
N ILE A 32 9.07 5.27 -4.57
CA ILE A 32 7.74 5.49 -4.00
C ILE A 32 6.77 4.52 -4.67
N ILE A 33 6.05 3.74 -3.88
CA ILE A 33 5.00 2.84 -4.38
C ILE A 33 3.65 3.39 -3.95
N LEU A 34 2.72 3.50 -4.91
CA LEU A 34 1.36 3.95 -4.63
C LEU A 34 0.34 2.89 -5.04
N GLU A 35 -0.73 2.78 -4.25
CA GLU A 35 -1.84 1.89 -4.53
C GLU A 35 -3.19 2.54 -4.16
N SER A 36 -4.24 2.10 -4.82
CA SER A 36 -5.61 2.37 -4.39
C SER A 36 -6.07 1.32 -3.38
N SER A 37 -7.27 1.49 -2.81
CA SER A 37 -7.92 0.49 -1.94
C SER A 37 -8.19 -0.87 -2.62
N SER A 38 -7.98 -0.94 -3.93
CA SER A 38 -8.09 -2.16 -4.74
C SER A 38 -7.09 -2.08 -5.89
N HIS A 39 -6.36 -3.18 -6.16
CA HIS A 39 -5.39 -3.26 -7.27
C HIS A 39 -6.02 -3.16 -8.67
N TYR A 40 -7.32 -3.22 -8.74
CA TYR A 40 -8.09 -3.07 -9.98
C TYR A 40 -8.64 -1.67 -10.16
N ARG A 41 -8.20 -0.70 -9.33
CA ARG A 41 -8.65 0.69 -9.42
C ARG A 41 -7.46 1.64 -9.59
N TYR A 42 -7.64 2.59 -10.48
CA TYR A 42 -6.75 3.73 -10.67
C TYR A 42 -7.53 4.99 -10.32
N ALA A 43 -7.62 5.28 -9.02
CA ALA A 43 -8.52 6.32 -8.52
C ALA A 43 -8.10 6.86 -7.13
N GLY A 44 -8.77 7.95 -6.73
CA GLY A 44 -8.62 8.56 -5.42
C GLY A 44 -7.34 9.39 -5.27
N ASN A 45 -7.08 9.84 -4.06
CA ASN A 45 -5.92 10.69 -3.73
C ASN A 45 -4.57 10.09 -4.17
N PRO A 46 -4.31 8.78 -4.03
CA PRO A 46 -3.06 8.19 -4.49
C PRO A 46 -2.83 8.36 -5.99
N LYS A 47 -3.89 8.32 -6.83
CA LYS A 47 -3.76 8.52 -8.27
C LYS A 47 -3.20 9.89 -8.60
N TYR A 48 -3.80 10.94 -8.07
CA TYR A 48 -3.35 12.31 -8.34
C TYR A 48 -1.94 12.56 -7.82
N LEU A 49 -1.62 12.02 -6.64
CA LEU A 49 -0.26 12.10 -6.10
C LEU A 49 0.74 11.34 -6.98
N TYR A 50 0.37 10.16 -7.48
CA TYR A 50 1.21 9.36 -8.37
C TYR A 50 1.52 10.11 -9.67
N GLU A 51 0.50 10.65 -10.32
CA GLU A 51 0.64 11.44 -11.57
C GLU A 51 1.52 12.66 -11.33
N TYR A 52 1.26 13.41 -10.25
CA TYR A 52 2.05 14.58 -9.89
C TYR A 52 3.53 14.24 -9.67
N LEU A 53 3.81 13.22 -8.86
CA LEU A 53 5.18 12.81 -8.56
C LEU A 53 5.91 12.27 -9.78
N SER A 54 5.21 11.53 -10.64
CA SER A 54 5.79 10.94 -11.86
C SER A 54 6.20 12.00 -12.89
N ILE A 55 5.52 13.15 -12.91
CA ILE A 55 5.77 14.24 -13.87
C ILE A 55 6.74 15.28 -13.31
N ASN A 56 6.60 15.62 -12.03
CA ASN A 56 7.24 16.81 -11.47
C ASN A 56 8.46 16.50 -10.58
N THR A 57 8.85 15.23 -10.44
CA THR A 57 9.98 14.84 -9.60
C THR A 57 10.87 13.81 -10.25
N ASN A 58 12.09 13.67 -9.72
CA ASN A 58 13.04 12.63 -10.16
C ASN A 58 12.91 11.32 -9.37
N TYR A 59 11.86 11.15 -8.57
CA TYR A 59 11.62 9.91 -7.85
C TYR A 59 11.25 8.77 -8.80
N ASN A 60 11.63 7.54 -8.43
CA ASN A 60 11.13 6.35 -9.10
C ASN A 60 9.77 5.98 -8.53
N VAL A 61 8.71 6.42 -9.18
CA VAL A 61 7.33 6.25 -8.70
C VAL A 61 6.67 5.10 -9.42
N TYR A 62 6.04 4.18 -8.67
CA TYR A 62 5.37 2.99 -9.20
C TYR A 62 3.93 2.92 -8.72
N TRP A 63 3.03 2.58 -9.64
CA TRP A 63 1.65 2.24 -9.31
C TRP A 63 1.50 0.73 -9.17
N LEU A 64 0.85 0.27 -8.10
CA LEU A 64 0.56 -1.15 -7.90
C LEU A 64 -0.79 -1.50 -8.53
N THR A 65 -0.80 -2.37 -9.55
CA THR A 65 -2.04 -2.78 -10.24
C THR A 65 -1.96 -4.17 -10.84
N GLU A 66 -3.11 -4.86 -10.89
CA GLU A 66 -3.28 -6.12 -11.61
C GLU A 66 -4.22 -5.98 -12.82
N SER A 67 -4.87 -4.82 -13.02
CA SER A 67 -5.75 -4.57 -14.16
C SER A 67 -4.96 -4.33 -15.43
N GLU A 68 -5.25 -5.10 -16.49
CA GLU A 68 -4.60 -4.94 -17.80
C GLU A 68 -4.93 -3.57 -18.43
N ASP A 69 -6.17 -3.09 -18.29
CA ASP A 69 -6.56 -1.77 -18.80
C ASP A 69 -5.75 -0.64 -18.17
N ILE A 70 -5.50 -0.73 -16.84
CA ILE A 70 -4.69 0.25 -16.14
C ILE A 70 -3.23 0.16 -16.59
N LYS A 71 -2.68 -1.04 -16.78
CA LYS A 71 -1.32 -1.23 -17.28
C LYS A 71 -1.14 -0.60 -18.66
N GLN A 72 -2.05 -0.88 -19.59
CA GLN A 72 -2.03 -0.28 -20.93
C GLN A 72 -2.12 1.24 -20.87
N TYR A 73 -2.99 1.78 -20.03
CA TYR A 73 -3.07 3.23 -19.81
C TYR A 73 -1.74 3.80 -19.29
N LEU A 74 -1.13 3.17 -18.27
CA LEU A 74 0.13 3.63 -17.69
C LEU A 74 1.28 3.53 -18.70
N ASP A 75 1.34 2.45 -19.48
CA ASP A 75 2.32 2.27 -20.56
C ASP A 75 2.18 3.38 -21.62
N SER A 76 0.95 3.75 -22.01
CA SER A 76 0.69 4.83 -22.97
C SER A 76 1.18 6.21 -22.47
N LYS A 77 1.33 6.38 -21.17
CA LYS A 77 1.84 7.59 -20.52
C LYS A 77 3.34 7.53 -20.16
N GLY A 78 3.99 6.39 -20.41
CA GLY A 78 5.37 6.15 -19.97
C GLY A 78 5.50 6.03 -18.44
N PHE A 79 4.43 5.68 -17.75
CA PHE A 79 4.37 5.57 -16.30
C PHE A 79 4.73 4.16 -15.82
N LYS A 80 5.42 4.07 -14.68
CA LYS A 80 5.90 2.79 -14.13
C LYS A 80 4.86 2.13 -13.25
N TYR A 81 4.72 0.80 -13.35
CA TYR A 81 3.84 0.04 -12.48
C TYR A 81 4.48 -1.26 -11.99
N LEU A 82 3.87 -1.84 -10.96
CA LEU A 82 4.22 -3.14 -10.40
C LEU A 82 3.00 -4.06 -10.48
N SER A 83 3.24 -5.32 -10.86
CA SER A 83 2.20 -6.35 -10.90
C SER A 83 2.75 -7.72 -10.52
N ASN A 84 1.86 -8.68 -10.23
CA ASN A 84 2.24 -10.06 -9.95
C ASN A 84 2.76 -10.81 -11.18
N ARG A 85 2.58 -10.28 -12.39
CA ARG A 85 3.15 -10.86 -13.61
C ARG A 85 4.68 -10.94 -13.53
N ASN A 86 5.31 -9.96 -12.87
CA ASN A 86 6.74 -9.99 -12.58
C ASN A 86 7.00 -9.89 -11.08
N ILE A 87 6.77 -11.00 -10.39
CA ILE A 87 6.87 -11.09 -8.94
C ILE A 87 8.26 -10.77 -8.40
N ILE A 88 9.30 -11.17 -9.10
CA ILE A 88 10.69 -10.93 -8.69
C ILE A 88 10.98 -9.44 -8.71
N HIS A 89 10.61 -8.76 -9.79
CA HIS A 89 10.76 -7.31 -9.90
C HIS A 89 9.95 -6.57 -8.83
N LYS A 90 8.70 -7.00 -8.60
CA LYS A 90 7.84 -6.44 -7.55
C LYS A 90 8.48 -6.55 -6.17
N ILE A 91 9.00 -7.74 -5.81
CA ILE A 91 9.70 -7.97 -4.54
C ILE A 91 10.92 -7.06 -4.44
N TYR A 92 11.76 -7.03 -5.47
CA TYR A 92 12.97 -6.22 -5.49
C TYR A 92 12.68 -4.73 -5.30
N ILE A 93 11.72 -4.18 -6.04
CA ILE A 93 11.31 -2.78 -5.91
C ILE A 93 10.71 -2.51 -4.52
N THR A 94 9.90 -3.43 -3.99
CA THR A 94 9.31 -3.29 -2.65
C THR A 94 10.40 -3.25 -1.56
N LEU A 95 11.41 -4.10 -1.66
CA LEU A 95 12.52 -4.10 -0.71
C LEU A 95 13.35 -2.81 -0.76
N LYS A 96 13.47 -2.18 -1.93
CA LYS A 96 14.19 -0.91 -2.13
C LYS A 96 13.33 0.32 -1.82
N ALA A 97 12.03 0.19 -1.75
CA ALA A 97 11.14 1.33 -1.55
C ALA A 97 11.40 2.04 -0.22
N ARG A 98 11.38 3.37 -0.26
CA ARG A 98 11.46 4.26 0.91
C ARG A 98 10.08 4.68 1.40
N VAL A 99 9.13 4.85 0.49
CA VAL A 99 7.78 5.32 0.82
C VAL A 99 6.75 4.42 0.15
N VAL A 100 5.69 4.11 0.87
CA VAL A 100 4.50 3.46 0.33
C VAL A 100 3.26 4.26 0.70
N VAL A 101 2.43 4.56 -0.29
CA VAL A 101 1.22 5.36 -0.14
C VAL A 101 0.01 4.52 -0.57
N GLY A 102 -0.97 4.40 0.30
CA GLY A 102 -2.22 3.69 0.01
C GLY A 102 -3.46 4.45 0.43
N SER A 103 -4.60 4.12 -0.15
CA SER A 103 -5.91 4.63 0.29
C SER A 103 -6.72 3.62 1.10
N GLY A 104 -6.16 2.45 1.32
CA GLY A 104 -6.77 1.38 2.12
C GLY A 104 -6.16 1.26 3.51
N THR A 105 -6.73 0.40 4.32
CA THR A 105 -6.27 0.14 5.69
C THR A 105 -5.10 -0.84 5.77
N SER A 106 -4.58 -1.34 4.65
CA SER A 106 -3.49 -2.34 4.64
C SER A 106 -2.80 -2.46 3.30
N PHE A 107 -1.50 -2.75 3.33
CA PHE A 107 -0.65 -3.05 2.16
C PHE A 107 -0.52 -4.58 1.99
N TYR A 108 -1.64 -5.29 1.87
CA TYR A 108 -1.65 -6.77 1.87
C TYR A 108 -0.84 -7.41 0.75
N ASP A 109 -0.75 -6.75 -0.40
CA ASP A 109 -0.11 -7.35 -1.57
C ASP A 109 1.38 -7.03 -1.69
N LEU A 110 1.93 -6.33 -0.72
CA LEU A 110 3.36 -6.14 -0.58
C LEU A 110 3.97 -7.09 0.48
N PHE A 111 3.41 -8.29 0.61
CA PHE A 111 3.96 -9.44 1.35
C PHE A 111 4.26 -9.21 2.82
N TYR A 112 3.46 -8.44 3.55
CA TYR A 112 3.79 -8.04 4.92
C TYR A 112 5.18 -7.38 5.10
N LEU A 113 5.98 -7.33 4.04
CA LEU A 113 7.30 -6.69 4.07
C LEU A 113 7.17 -5.22 4.45
N VAL A 114 6.19 -4.55 3.85
CA VAL A 114 5.94 -3.13 4.10
C VAL A 114 5.44 -2.90 5.52
N SER A 115 4.47 -3.67 5.99
CA SER A 115 3.85 -3.44 7.30
C SER A 115 4.83 -3.61 8.47
N ARG A 116 5.82 -4.49 8.33
CA ARG A 116 6.82 -4.80 9.36
C ARG A 116 8.15 -4.09 9.17
N ASP A 117 8.40 -3.46 8.04
CA ASP A 117 9.63 -2.72 7.80
C ASP A 117 9.52 -1.30 8.37
N LYS A 118 10.31 -1.05 9.42
CA LYS A 118 10.39 0.27 10.06
C LYS A 118 11.12 1.32 9.21
N ASN A 119 11.88 0.88 8.21
CA ASN A 119 12.63 1.76 7.30
C ASN A 119 11.78 2.22 6.10
N ILE A 120 10.53 1.77 6.00
CA ILE A 120 9.58 2.23 4.99
C ILE A 120 8.60 3.20 5.63
N VAL A 121 8.50 4.39 5.09
CA VAL A 121 7.47 5.37 5.46
C VAL A 121 6.14 4.94 4.83
N LYS A 122 5.13 4.76 5.65
CA LYS A 122 3.79 4.30 5.26
C LYS A 122 2.81 5.44 5.41
N ILE A 123 2.18 5.85 4.31
CA ILE A 123 1.23 6.95 4.26
C ILE A 123 -0.13 6.40 3.85
N CYS A 124 -1.16 6.68 4.64
CA CYS A 124 -2.54 6.40 4.28
C CYS A 124 -3.23 7.68 3.84
N THR A 125 -3.67 7.74 2.58
CA THR A 125 -4.52 8.82 2.09
C THR A 125 -5.98 8.37 2.19
N MET A 126 -6.62 8.66 3.31
CA MET A 126 -8.03 8.31 3.50
C MET A 126 -8.89 8.95 2.41
N HIS A 127 -9.87 8.20 1.90
CA HIS A 127 -10.86 8.72 0.98
C HIS A 127 -12.15 9.03 1.74
N GLY A 128 -12.61 10.26 1.56
CA GLY A 128 -13.89 10.75 2.07
C GLY A 128 -13.79 11.45 3.42
N SER A 129 -14.08 12.72 3.37
CA SER A 129 -14.51 13.52 4.50
C SER A 129 -16.03 13.41 4.58
N GLY A 130 -16.54 12.60 5.42
CA GLY A 130 -17.95 12.58 5.72
C GLY A 130 -18.19 11.91 7.05
N PRO A 131 -19.31 12.18 7.74
CA PRO A 131 -19.71 11.46 8.92
C PRO A 131 -20.15 10.04 8.55
N LYS A 132 -19.28 9.30 7.87
CA LYS A 132 -19.45 7.86 7.80
C LYS A 132 -19.32 7.39 9.22
N LEU A 133 -20.45 6.93 9.77
CA LEU A 133 -20.49 6.19 11.04
C LEU A 133 -19.18 5.45 11.19
N SER A 134 -18.44 5.79 12.22
CA SER A 134 -17.10 5.27 12.43
C SER A 134 -17.11 3.77 12.16
N LEU A 135 -16.14 3.28 11.43
CA LEU A 135 -15.96 1.86 11.13
C LEU A 135 -16.22 0.97 12.37
N ALA A 136 -15.97 1.51 13.56
CA ALA A 136 -16.23 0.87 14.85
C ALA A 136 -17.71 0.51 15.11
N ARG A 137 -18.68 1.21 14.55
CA ARG A 137 -20.10 0.92 14.77
C ARG A 137 -20.66 -0.17 13.85
N LYS A 138 -19.99 -0.42 12.71
CA LYS A 138 -20.48 -1.34 11.67
C LYS A 138 -19.83 -2.73 11.73
N TYR A 139 -18.72 -2.86 12.45
CA TYR A 139 -17.98 -4.11 12.53
C TYR A 139 -18.02 -4.71 13.92
N HIS A 140 -18.05 -6.04 14.01
CA HIS A 140 -17.83 -6.74 15.26
C HIS A 140 -16.52 -6.29 15.92
N ILE A 141 -16.43 -6.33 17.24
CA ILE A 141 -15.26 -5.88 18.02
C ILE A 141 -13.93 -6.42 17.45
N LYS A 142 -13.92 -7.69 17.01
CA LYS A 142 -12.71 -8.30 16.40
C LYS A 142 -12.27 -7.60 15.11
N ASP A 143 -13.21 -7.18 14.28
CA ASP A 143 -12.92 -6.50 13.02
C ASP A 143 -12.50 -5.06 13.28
N SER A 144 -13.08 -4.40 14.29
CA SER A 144 -12.67 -3.06 14.72
C SER A 144 -11.22 -3.04 15.24
N LEU A 145 -10.83 -4.02 16.06
CA LEU A 145 -9.45 -4.15 16.54
C LEU A 145 -8.46 -4.40 15.39
N ARG A 146 -8.87 -5.17 14.38
CA ARG A 146 -8.06 -5.41 13.18
C ARG A 146 -7.84 -4.12 12.38
N VAL A 147 -8.88 -3.32 12.21
CA VAL A 147 -8.79 -2.01 11.52
C VAL A 147 -7.91 -1.04 12.30
N ILE A 148 -8.10 -0.92 13.62
CA ILE A 148 -7.27 -0.07 14.48
C ILE A 148 -5.79 -0.48 14.39
N LYS A 149 -5.49 -1.77 14.51
CA LYS A 149 -4.13 -2.30 14.38
C LYS A 149 -3.52 -2.01 13.01
N SER A 150 -4.35 -2.04 11.97
CA SER A 150 -3.93 -1.71 10.61
C SER A 150 -3.61 -0.22 10.47
N ILE A 151 -4.48 0.65 10.97
CA ILE A 151 -4.26 2.12 10.96
C ILE A 151 -2.99 2.48 11.72
N ASN A 152 -2.76 1.87 12.89
CA ASN A 152 -1.55 2.08 13.68
C ASN A 152 -0.26 1.58 13.01
N SER A 153 -0.36 0.86 11.89
CA SER A 153 0.82 0.46 11.11
C SER A 153 1.33 1.57 10.17
N PHE A 154 0.56 2.64 9.96
CA PHE A 154 0.96 3.78 9.14
C PHE A 154 1.77 4.79 9.96
N ASN A 155 2.73 5.44 9.31
CA ASN A 155 3.48 6.55 9.89
C ASN A 155 2.68 7.86 9.81
N TYR A 156 1.90 8.03 8.73
CA TYR A 156 1.08 9.20 8.47
C TYR A 156 -0.27 8.79 7.94
N VAL A 157 -1.31 9.46 8.42
CA VAL A 157 -2.68 9.33 7.91
C VAL A 157 -3.16 10.71 7.52
N SER A 158 -3.49 10.89 6.23
CA SER A 158 -4.00 12.16 5.70
C SER A 158 -5.52 12.17 5.78
N PHE A 159 -6.07 13.26 6.31
CA PHE A 159 -7.49 13.53 6.37
C PHE A 159 -7.84 14.74 5.49
N CYS A 160 -9.07 14.76 4.97
CA CYS A 160 -9.51 15.85 4.08
C CYS A 160 -9.93 17.12 4.82
N THR A 161 -10.09 17.08 6.15
CA THR A 161 -10.51 18.24 6.96
C THR A 161 -9.78 18.24 8.31
N GLU A 162 -9.62 19.43 8.89
CA GLU A 162 -9.06 19.61 10.23
C GLU A 162 -9.86 18.83 11.30
N TYR A 163 -11.18 18.74 11.15
CA TYR A 163 -12.06 18.01 12.08
C TYR A 163 -11.88 16.50 12.04
N ALA A 164 -11.43 15.95 10.93
CA ALA A 164 -11.18 14.51 10.83
C ALA A 164 -9.80 14.11 11.40
N GLY A 165 -8.88 15.05 11.54
CA GLY A 165 -7.54 14.84 12.10
C GLY A 165 -7.49 14.72 13.62
N VAL A 166 -8.56 15.08 14.32
CA VAL A 166 -8.62 15.09 15.79
C VAL A 166 -8.98 13.73 16.41
N ILE A 167 -9.25 12.71 15.60
CA ILE A 167 -9.77 11.41 16.05
C ILE A 167 -8.68 10.31 16.03
N VAL A 168 -7.41 10.65 16.02
CA VAL A 168 -6.30 9.69 16.06
C VAL A 168 -5.57 9.74 17.39
#